data_a4c77daf5d15a974ffece800ee89c9e0
#
_entry.id   a4c77daf5d15a974ffece800ee89c9e0
#
_cell.length_a   1.000
_cell.length_b   1.000
_cell.length_c   1.000
_cell.angle_alpha   90.00
_cell.angle_beta   90.00
_cell.angle_gamma   90.00
#
_symmetry.space_group_name_H-M   'P 1'
#
loop_
_entity.id
_entity.type
_entity.pdbx_description
1 polymer ?
#
loop_
_entity_poly.entity_id
_entity_poly.type
_entity_poly.pdbx_seq_one_letter_code
_entity_poly.pdbx_strand_id
1 'polypeptide(L)'
;MRLSRYFVPVLKENPAEAQIVSHRLMLRAGLIKQATAGIYSWLPLGFKVLRQLENIVHDEQQRAGHQAIQMPILQSADLWKESGRYDDYGQEMLRMKDRHHRDLLFTPTAEELVTDIFRSHITSYKDL
;
A
#
# COMPACT_ATOMS: atom_id res chain seq x y z
N MET A 1 -25.08 6.84 -13.05
CA MET A 1 -23.90 7.69 -13.35
C MET A 1 -23.94 8.06 -14.82
N ARG A 2 -23.83 9.34 -15.18
CA ARG A 2 -23.79 9.78 -16.60
C ARG A 2 -22.34 9.96 -17.01
N LEU A 3 -21.92 9.30 -18.09
CA LEU A 3 -20.55 9.37 -18.63
C LEU A 3 -20.13 10.81 -18.93
N SER A 4 -21.07 11.64 -19.40
CA SER A 4 -20.86 13.06 -19.71
C SER A 4 -20.52 13.94 -18.48
N ARG A 5 -20.66 13.41 -17.26
CA ARG A 5 -20.33 14.10 -16.00
C ARG A 5 -19.26 13.36 -15.19
N TYR A 6 -18.66 12.33 -15.78
CA TYR A 6 -17.65 11.53 -15.10
C TYR A 6 -16.28 11.80 -15.72
N PHE A 7 -15.30 12.07 -14.87
CA PHE A 7 -13.95 12.33 -15.32
C PHE A 7 -13.26 11.02 -15.77
N VAL A 8 -13.13 10.84 -17.09
CA VAL A 8 -12.47 9.69 -17.72
C VAL A 8 -11.55 10.22 -18.83
N PRO A 9 -10.31 10.60 -18.51
CA PRO A 9 -9.36 11.13 -19.48
C PRO A 9 -8.71 9.99 -20.30
N VAL A 10 -9.39 9.53 -21.33
CA VAL A 10 -8.88 8.48 -22.22
C VAL A 10 -7.80 9.01 -23.17
N LEU A 11 -6.78 8.20 -23.42
CA LEU A 11 -5.74 8.50 -24.40
C LEU A 11 -6.02 7.77 -25.72
N LYS A 12 -5.85 8.47 -26.84
CA LYS A 12 -6.00 7.87 -28.19
C LYS A 12 -4.80 7.01 -28.56
N GLU A 13 -3.61 7.44 -28.17
CA GLU A 13 -2.34 6.79 -28.51
C GLU A 13 -1.85 5.91 -27.36
N ASN A 14 -0.95 4.99 -27.68
CA ASN A 14 -0.27 4.19 -26.67
C ASN A 14 0.85 5.01 -26.03
N PRO A 15 0.89 5.12 -24.69
CA PRO A 15 2.02 5.74 -24.00
C PRO A 15 3.31 4.97 -24.30
N ALA A 16 4.36 5.69 -24.71
CA ALA A 16 5.64 5.09 -25.11
C ALA A 16 6.33 4.35 -23.94
N GLU A 17 6.11 4.83 -22.71
CA GLU A 17 6.66 4.26 -21.48
C GLU A 17 5.97 2.95 -21.03
N ALA A 18 4.81 2.64 -21.60
CA ALA A 18 4.01 1.48 -21.17
C ALA A 18 4.29 0.24 -22.03
N GLN A 19 5.27 -0.55 -21.63
CA GLN A 19 5.65 -1.80 -22.30
C GLN A 19 4.67 -2.95 -22.01
N ILE A 20 4.17 -3.05 -20.78
CA ILE A 20 3.24 -4.10 -20.34
C ILE A 20 1.83 -3.76 -20.82
N VAL A 21 1.14 -4.75 -21.39
CA VAL A 21 -0.22 -4.57 -21.96
C VAL A 21 -1.22 -4.01 -20.94
N SER A 22 -1.26 -4.58 -19.74
CA SER A 22 -2.17 -4.11 -18.66
C SER A 22 -1.90 -2.66 -18.28
N HIS A 23 -0.62 -2.28 -18.09
CA HIS A 23 -0.23 -0.91 -17.79
C HIS A 23 -0.67 0.06 -18.90
N ARG A 24 -0.42 -0.30 -20.15
CA ARG A 24 -0.83 0.47 -21.32
C ARG A 24 -2.34 0.69 -21.39
N LEU A 25 -3.11 -0.39 -21.14
CA LEU A 25 -4.57 -0.30 -21.15
C LEU A 25 -5.11 0.53 -19.97
N MET A 26 -4.53 0.44 -18.80
CA MET A 26 -4.90 1.26 -17.64
C MET A 26 -4.66 2.75 -17.89
N LEU A 27 -3.52 3.11 -18.47
CA LEU A 27 -3.22 4.51 -18.85
C LEU A 27 -4.19 4.99 -19.93
N ARG A 28 -4.40 4.21 -21.00
CA ARG A 28 -5.30 4.59 -22.10
C ARG A 28 -6.75 4.74 -21.66
N ALA A 29 -7.23 3.86 -20.80
CA ALA A 29 -8.60 3.92 -20.30
C ALA A 29 -8.81 5.00 -19.22
N GLY A 30 -7.79 5.77 -18.87
CA GLY A 30 -7.88 6.80 -17.84
C GLY A 30 -8.16 6.24 -16.45
N LEU A 31 -7.62 5.04 -16.15
CA LEU A 31 -7.73 4.44 -14.81
C LEU A 31 -6.66 4.99 -13.86
N ILE A 32 -5.47 5.26 -14.39
CA ILE A 32 -4.32 5.76 -13.65
C ILE A 32 -3.63 6.88 -14.42
N LYS A 33 -2.89 7.72 -13.70
CA LYS A 33 -1.97 8.71 -14.24
C LYS A 33 -0.61 8.54 -13.57
N GLN A 34 0.43 8.40 -14.35
CA GLN A 34 1.80 8.38 -13.83
C GLN A 34 2.22 9.79 -13.36
N ALA A 35 2.68 9.87 -12.12
CA ALA A 35 3.27 11.08 -11.54
C ALA A 35 4.79 11.11 -11.80
N THR A 36 5.44 9.98 -11.54
CA THR A 36 6.84 9.69 -11.88
C THR A 36 7.01 8.18 -12.00
N ALA A 37 8.20 7.71 -12.39
CA ALA A 37 8.48 6.27 -12.51
C ALA A 37 8.09 5.51 -11.24
N GLY A 38 7.23 4.51 -11.36
CA GLY A 38 6.74 3.70 -10.25
C GLY A 38 5.68 4.35 -9.36
N ILE A 39 5.35 5.64 -9.55
CA ILE A 39 4.36 6.36 -8.72
C ILE A 39 3.17 6.81 -9.56
N TYR A 40 1.97 6.40 -9.16
CA TYR A 40 0.73 6.61 -9.91
C TYR A 40 -0.36 7.24 -9.06
N SER A 41 -1.16 8.09 -9.70
CA SER A 41 -2.45 8.53 -9.17
C SER A 41 -3.55 7.65 -9.74
N TRP A 42 -4.41 7.13 -8.89
CA TRP A 42 -5.63 6.43 -9.30
C TRP A 42 -6.70 7.46 -9.66
N LEU A 43 -7.16 7.42 -10.91
CA LEU A 43 -8.24 8.28 -11.38
C LEU A 43 -9.60 7.67 -11.00
N PRO A 44 -10.73 8.42 -11.09
CA PRO A 44 -11.99 7.99 -10.50
C PRO A 44 -12.46 6.59 -10.88
N LEU A 45 -12.31 6.20 -12.16
CA LEU A 45 -12.70 4.87 -12.61
C LEU A 45 -11.75 3.79 -12.08
N GLY A 46 -10.44 4.04 -12.13
CA GLY A 46 -9.42 3.13 -11.59
C GLY A 46 -9.54 2.97 -10.09
N PHE A 47 -9.76 4.06 -9.36
CA PHE A 47 -9.97 4.02 -7.92
C PHE A 47 -11.21 3.21 -7.54
N LYS A 48 -12.29 3.31 -8.33
CA LYS A 48 -13.49 2.48 -8.12
C LYS A 48 -13.19 0.99 -8.27
N VAL A 49 -12.38 0.61 -9.27
CA VAL A 49 -11.95 -0.79 -9.45
C VAL A 49 -11.07 -1.25 -8.29
N LEU A 50 -10.10 -0.43 -7.88
CA LEU A 50 -9.24 -0.72 -6.73
C LEU A 50 -10.06 -0.97 -5.46
N ARG A 51 -11.00 -0.09 -5.15
CA ARG A 51 -11.89 -0.26 -3.97
C ARG A 51 -12.73 -1.54 -4.06
N GLN A 52 -13.16 -1.94 -5.25
CA GLN A 52 -13.88 -3.19 -5.41
C GLN A 52 -12.99 -4.42 -5.12
N LEU A 53 -11.73 -4.38 -5.57
CA LEU A 53 -10.76 -5.43 -5.24
C LEU A 53 -10.45 -5.50 -3.75
N GLU A 54 -10.26 -4.34 -3.10
CA GLU A 54 -10.07 -4.26 -1.65
C GLU A 54 -11.26 -4.86 -0.89
N ASN A 55 -12.49 -4.56 -1.31
CA ASN A 55 -13.70 -5.12 -0.69
C ASN A 55 -13.75 -6.65 -0.83
N ILE A 56 -13.42 -7.19 -2.00
CA ILE A 56 -13.38 -8.64 -2.22
C ILE A 56 -12.36 -9.31 -1.28
N VAL A 57 -11.15 -8.76 -1.20
CA VAL A 57 -10.11 -9.28 -0.30
C VAL A 57 -10.55 -9.19 1.15
N HIS A 58 -11.12 -8.04 1.55
CA HIS A 58 -11.62 -7.83 2.91
C HIS A 58 -12.71 -8.84 3.28
N ASP A 59 -13.69 -9.04 2.41
CA ASP A 59 -14.80 -9.96 2.64
C ASP A 59 -14.33 -11.41 2.78
N GLU A 60 -13.39 -11.84 1.93
CA GLU A 60 -12.84 -13.20 2.00
C GLU A 60 -12.01 -13.41 3.27
N GLN A 61 -11.20 -12.43 3.66
CA GLN A 61 -10.45 -12.51 4.91
C GLN A 61 -11.37 -12.52 6.14
N GLN A 62 -12.43 -11.72 6.14
CA GLN A 62 -13.42 -11.72 7.21
C GLN A 62 -14.16 -13.06 7.32
N ARG A 63 -14.54 -13.68 6.20
CA ARG A 63 -15.15 -15.01 6.17
C ARG A 63 -14.22 -16.09 6.73
N ALA A 64 -12.91 -15.92 6.57
CA ALA A 64 -11.90 -16.80 7.15
C ALA A 64 -11.66 -16.55 8.65
N GLY A 65 -12.35 -15.59 9.27
CA GLY A 65 -12.24 -15.27 10.70
C GLY A 65 -11.16 -14.24 11.03
N HIS A 66 -10.53 -13.61 10.02
CA HIS A 66 -9.51 -12.62 10.26
C HIS A 66 -10.12 -11.27 10.65
N GLN A 67 -9.42 -10.52 11.50
CA GLN A 67 -9.81 -9.19 11.94
C GLN A 67 -8.94 -8.14 11.25
N ALA A 68 -9.58 -7.12 10.65
CA ALA A 68 -8.87 -6.04 10.00
C ALA A 68 -8.35 -5.02 11.03
N ILE A 69 -7.10 -4.63 10.91
CA ILE A 69 -6.49 -3.56 11.69
C ILE A 69 -5.87 -2.51 10.77
N GLN A 70 -5.81 -1.28 11.23
CA GLN A 70 -5.13 -0.20 10.53
C GLN A 70 -3.85 0.17 11.28
N MET A 71 -2.72 -0.04 10.66
CA MET A 71 -1.40 0.26 11.23
C MET A 71 -0.75 1.47 10.56
N PRO A 72 0.13 2.22 11.27
CA PRO A 72 0.85 3.33 10.67
C PRO A 72 1.88 2.85 9.64
N ILE A 73 2.03 3.62 8.56
CA ILE A 73 3.03 3.39 7.52
C ILE A 73 4.42 3.84 7.98
N LEU A 74 4.48 4.90 8.79
CA LEU A 74 5.74 5.36 9.40
C LEU A 74 5.96 4.62 10.71
N GLN A 75 7.13 4.01 10.85
CA GLN A 75 7.49 3.20 12.02
C GLN A 75 8.82 3.66 12.61
N SER A 76 9.02 3.38 13.92
CA SER A 76 10.31 3.58 14.57
C SER A 76 11.34 2.60 14.00
N ALA A 77 12.55 3.09 13.75
CA ALA A 77 13.67 2.24 13.36
C ALA A 77 14.05 1.23 14.45
N ASP A 78 13.75 1.52 15.73
CA ASP A 78 14.14 0.67 16.85
C ASP A 78 13.47 -0.71 16.77
N LEU A 79 12.20 -0.77 16.36
CA LEU A 79 11.49 -2.03 16.16
C LEU A 79 12.16 -2.91 15.09
N TRP A 80 12.66 -2.29 14.04
CA TRP A 80 13.35 -2.96 12.93
C TRP A 80 14.79 -3.35 13.27
N LYS A 81 15.45 -2.57 14.15
CA LYS A 81 16.75 -2.94 14.71
C LYS A 81 16.62 -4.15 15.65
N GLU A 82 15.55 -4.21 16.44
CA GLU A 82 15.24 -5.35 17.30
C GLU A 82 15.04 -6.65 16.50
N SER A 83 14.35 -6.61 15.36
CA SER A 83 14.19 -7.78 14.49
C SER A 83 15.45 -8.14 13.68
N GLY A 84 16.47 -7.26 13.67
CA GLY A 84 17.68 -7.40 12.85
C GLY A 84 17.49 -7.04 11.37
N ARG A 85 16.26 -6.73 10.94
CA ARG A 85 15.95 -6.46 9.52
C ARG A 85 16.26 -5.04 9.07
N TYR A 86 16.60 -4.14 9.99
CA TYR A 86 16.87 -2.74 9.64
C TYR A 86 18.02 -2.60 8.63
N ASP A 87 19.11 -3.32 8.85
CA ASP A 87 20.28 -3.28 7.98
C ASP A 87 20.16 -4.23 6.80
N ASP A 88 19.57 -5.42 7.02
CA ASP A 88 19.39 -6.47 6.00
C ASP A 88 18.51 -6.02 4.84
N TYR A 89 17.56 -5.11 5.07
CA TYR A 89 16.67 -4.59 4.03
C TYR A 89 17.40 -3.69 3.00
N GLY A 90 18.59 -3.22 3.33
CA GLY A 90 19.45 -2.48 2.41
C GLY A 90 18.90 -1.11 1.98
N GLN A 91 19.20 -0.74 0.72
CA GLN A 91 18.87 0.57 0.15
C GLN A 91 17.40 0.74 -0.24
N GLU A 92 16.64 -0.32 -0.32
CA GLU A 92 15.22 -0.28 -0.71
C GLU A 92 14.34 0.31 0.40
N MET A 93 14.81 0.28 1.65
CA MET A 93 14.10 0.87 2.78
C MET A 93 14.25 2.39 2.79
N LEU A 94 13.13 3.10 2.70
CA LEU A 94 13.09 4.55 2.89
C LEU A 94 13.27 4.90 4.37
N ARG A 95 14.45 5.47 4.69
CA ARG A 95 14.81 5.91 6.04
C ARG A 95 14.74 7.42 6.14
N MET A 96 14.27 7.92 7.27
CA MET A 96 14.12 9.35 7.51
C MET A 96 14.36 9.70 8.97
N LYS A 97 14.49 10.98 9.26
CA LYS A 97 14.49 11.51 10.62
C LYS A 97 13.32 12.46 10.81
N ASP A 98 12.71 12.41 11.97
CA ASP A 98 11.71 13.40 12.34
C ASP A 98 12.35 14.71 12.83
N ARG A 99 11.52 15.70 13.17
CA ARG A 99 11.99 17.00 13.69
C ARG A 99 12.76 16.90 15.03
N HIS A 100 12.69 15.76 15.72
CA HIS A 100 13.40 15.48 16.97
C HIS A 100 14.60 14.57 16.75
N HIS A 101 15.03 14.38 15.49
CA HIS A 101 16.14 13.54 15.06
C HIS A 101 15.97 12.04 15.39
N ARG A 102 14.73 11.57 15.62
CA ARG A 102 14.44 10.15 15.79
C ARG A 102 14.46 9.45 14.44
N ASP A 103 15.10 8.28 14.40
CA ASP A 103 15.15 7.46 13.19
C ASP A 103 13.77 6.80 12.94
N LEU A 104 13.22 7.09 11.79
CA LEU A 104 11.98 6.52 11.29
C LEU A 104 12.21 5.85 9.94
N LEU A 105 11.30 5.01 9.56
CA LEU A 105 11.27 4.42 8.23
C LEU A 105 9.84 4.39 7.67
N PHE A 106 9.77 4.40 6.35
CA PHE A 106 8.53 4.09 5.62
C PHE A 106 8.50 2.57 5.46
N THR A 107 7.54 1.92 6.12
CA THR A 107 7.53 0.46 6.20
C THR A 107 7.31 -0.20 4.83
N PRO A 108 8.22 -1.09 4.39
CA PRO A 108 7.99 -1.91 3.21
C PRO A 108 7.02 -3.05 3.47
N THR A 109 6.87 -3.46 4.72
CA THR A 109 6.01 -4.56 5.18
C THR A 109 5.60 -4.35 6.63
N ALA A 110 4.68 -5.14 7.18
CA ALA A 110 4.05 -4.86 8.47
C ALA A 110 4.34 -5.90 9.57
N GLU A 111 5.18 -6.91 9.32
CA GLU A 111 5.41 -8.03 10.23
C GLU A 111 5.95 -7.57 11.59
N GLU A 112 6.89 -6.63 11.62
CA GLU A 112 7.45 -6.13 12.87
C GLU A 112 6.38 -5.49 13.74
N LEU A 113 5.54 -4.64 13.13
CA LEU A 113 4.53 -3.90 13.88
C LEU A 113 3.37 -4.80 14.33
N VAL A 114 2.92 -5.74 13.50
CA VAL A 114 1.86 -6.68 13.90
C VAL A 114 2.36 -7.61 15.01
N THR A 115 3.62 -8.02 14.96
CA THR A 115 4.25 -8.82 16.02
C THR A 115 4.37 -8.03 17.32
N ASP A 116 4.70 -6.74 17.25
CA ASP A 116 4.75 -5.87 18.42
C ASP A 116 3.37 -5.67 19.06
N ILE A 117 2.33 -5.46 18.24
CA ILE A 117 0.95 -5.41 18.72
C ILE A 117 0.58 -6.73 19.43
N PHE A 118 0.90 -7.87 18.81
CA PHE A 118 0.63 -9.19 19.35
C PHE A 118 1.30 -9.37 20.71
N ARG A 119 2.62 -9.20 20.80
CA ARG A 119 3.38 -9.39 22.04
C ARG A 119 2.98 -8.45 23.18
N SER A 120 2.44 -7.27 22.82
CA SER A 120 2.04 -6.26 23.81
C SER A 120 0.64 -6.49 24.38
N HIS A 121 -0.24 -7.15 23.65
CA HIS A 121 -1.65 -7.27 23.99
C HIS A 121 -2.11 -8.71 24.27
N ILE A 122 -1.46 -9.72 23.68
CA ILE A 122 -1.83 -11.11 23.88
C ILE A 122 -1.06 -11.66 25.08
N THR A 123 -1.78 -11.93 26.15
CA THR A 123 -1.20 -12.42 27.41
C THR A 123 -1.53 -13.88 27.71
N SER A 124 -2.48 -14.45 26.98
CA SER A 124 -2.94 -15.83 27.15
C SER A 124 -3.28 -16.47 25.80
N TYR A 125 -3.10 -17.77 25.69
CA TYR A 125 -3.58 -18.54 24.54
C TYR A 125 -5.11 -18.44 24.33
N LYS A 126 -5.85 -18.00 25.35
CA LYS A 126 -7.30 -17.78 25.26
C LYS A 126 -7.67 -16.48 24.54
N ASP A 127 -6.68 -15.64 24.31
CA ASP A 127 -6.86 -14.38 23.57
C ASP A 127 -6.71 -14.57 22.05
N LEU A 128 -6.41 -15.82 21.62
CA LEU A 128 -6.20 -16.21 20.20
C LEU A 128 -7.48 -16.71 19.56
#